data_8ef4749f4f01ce82b49dccdb152ec957
#
_entry.id   8ef4749f4f01ce82b49dccdb152ec957
#
_cell.length_a   1.000
_cell.length_b   1.000
_cell.length_c   1.000
_cell.angle_alpha   90.00
_cell.angle_beta   90.00
_cell.angle_gamma   90.00
#
_symmetry.space_group_name_H-M   'P 1'
#
loop_
_entity.id
_entity.type
_entity.pdbx_description
1 polymer ?
#
loop_
_entity_poly.entity_id
_entity_poly.type
_entity_poly.pdbx_seq_one_letter_code
_entity_poly.pdbx_strand_id
1 'polypeptide(L)'
;MANFDELINSNENVLVDFYATWCGPCQTLIPILEDLKEELGERIRIVKIDVDRHQETASKMGVRGVPSLFFYKKGVLIKSSSGVLAKHEIKSIFSI
;
A
#
# COMPACT_ATOMS: atom_id res chain seq x y z
N MET A 1 -4.30 13.67 8.90
CA MET A 1 -4.50 12.35 8.28
C MET A 1 -5.51 11.58 9.11
N ALA A 2 -6.35 10.79 8.46
CA ALA A 2 -7.27 9.92 9.19
C ALA A 2 -6.49 8.92 10.06
N ASN A 3 -7.12 8.42 11.09
CA ASN A 3 -6.55 7.40 11.95
C ASN A 3 -6.17 6.16 11.12
N PHE A 4 -5.00 5.60 11.36
CA PHE A 4 -4.51 4.46 10.60
C PHE A 4 -5.46 3.26 10.71
N ASP A 5 -6.01 3.00 11.91
CA ASP A 5 -6.97 1.92 12.10
C ASP A 5 -8.23 2.12 11.26
N GLU A 6 -8.69 3.35 11.11
CA GLU A 6 -9.83 3.65 10.25
C GLU A 6 -9.50 3.38 8.79
N LEU A 7 -8.29 3.74 8.36
CA LEU A 7 -7.85 3.51 6.98
C LEU A 7 -7.80 2.03 6.63
N ILE A 8 -7.21 1.21 7.47
CA ILE A 8 -7.08 -0.23 7.19
C ILE A 8 -8.39 -0.99 7.29
N ASN A 9 -9.39 -0.40 7.92
CA ASN A 9 -10.74 -0.98 8.04
C ASN A 9 -11.72 -0.37 7.03
N SER A 10 -11.26 0.53 6.17
CA SER A 10 -12.15 1.27 5.25
C SER A 10 -12.60 0.46 4.05
N ASN A 11 -12.04 -0.72 3.84
CA ASN A 11 -12.41 -1.64 2.76
C ASN A 11 -11.98 -3.04 3.16
N GLU A 12 -12.56 -4.07 2.56
CA GLU A 12 -12.13 -5.44 2.80
C GLU A 12 -10.67 -5.65 2.40
N ASN A 13 -10.23 -5.04 1.31
CA ASN A 13 -8.86 -5.14 0.80
C ASN A 13 -8.23 -3.75 0.79
N VAL A 14 -7.26 -3.52 1.68
CA VAL A 14 -6.54 -2.25 1.76
C VAL A 14 -5.05 -2.49 1.52
N LEU A 15 -4.53 -1.81 0.51
CA LEU A 15 -3.10 -1.79 0.22
C LEU A 15 -2.54 -0.46 0.68
N VAL A 16 -1.58 -0.49 1.60
CA VAL A 16 -0.89 0.72 2.06
C VAL A 16 0.48 0.76 1.40
N ASP A 17 0.72 1.82 0.63
CA ASP A 17 1.96 2.06 -0.09
C ASP A 17 2.74 3.19 0.59
N PHE A 18 3.80 2.82 1.31
CA PHE A 18 4.73 3.80 1.87
C PHE A 18 5.75 4.15 0.80
N TYR A 19 5.77 5.41 0.42
CA TYR A 19 6.60 5.89 -0.69
C TYR A 19 7.37 7.15 -0.31
N ALA A 20 8.28 7.56 -1.18
CA ALA A 20 8.94 8.86 -1.12
C ALA A 20 8.94 9.47 -2.53
N THR A 21 8.91 10.80 -2.59
CA THR A 21 8.88 11.51 -3.87
C THR A 21 10.17 11.35 -4.68
N TRP A 22 11.30 11.13 -3.99
CA TRP A 22 12.62 10.97 -4.60
C TRP A 22 12.94 9.52 -5.01
N CYS A 23 12.04 8.60 -4.79
CA CYS A 23 12.27 7.16 -4.95
C CYS A 23 11.92 6.70 -6.36
N GLY A 24 12.91 6.20 -7.10
CA GLY A 24 12.71 5.68 -8.46
C GLY A 24 11.76 4.48 -8.53
N PRO A 25 11.97 3.41 -7.76
CA PRO A 25 11.05 2.26 -7.75
C PRO A 25 9.62 2.63 -7.35
N CYS A 26 9.45 3.64 -6.48
CA CYS A 26 8.13 4.14 -6.12
C CYS A 26 7.40 4.71 -7.34
N GLN A 27 8.14 5.40 -8.22
CA GLN A 27 7.58 5.94 -9.47
C GLN A 27 7.14 4.81 -10.41
N THR A 28 7.91 3.73 -10.48
CA THR A 28 7.57 2.56 -11.29
C THR A 28 6.26 1.93 -10.82
N LEU A 29 6.01 1.97 -9.52
CA LEU A 29 4.81 1.36 -8.94
C LEU A 29 3.53 2.16 -9.23
N ILE A 30 3.63 3.45 -9.47
CA ILE A 30 2.45 4.32 -9.71
C ILE A 30 1.53 3.77 -10.81
N PRO A 31 2.00 3.53 -12.04
CA PRO A 31 1.10 3.05 -13.08
C PRO A 31 0.56 1.64 -12.78
N ILE A 32 1.31 0.82 -12.06
CA ILE A 32 0.85 -0.51 -11.67
C ILE A 32 -0.35 -0.39 -10.73
N LEU A 33 -0.27 0.49 -9.73
CA LEU A 33 -1.35 0.71 -8.79
C LEU A 33 -2.56 1.39 -9.43
N GLU A 34 -2.33 2.30 -10.38
CA GLU A 34 -3.42 2.93 -11.14
C GLU A 34 -4.19 1.89 -11.96
N ASP A 35 -3.47 1.00 -12.64
CA ASP A 35 -4.07 -0.09 -13.41
C ASP A 35 -4.83 -1.07 -12.51
N LEU A 36 -4.25 -1.39 -11.36
CA LEU A 36 -4.90 -2.24 -10.37
C LEU A 36 -6.22 -1.63 -9.88
N LYS A 37 -6.20 -0.33 -9.57
CA LYS A 37 -7.40 0.38 -9.11
C LYS A 37 -8.47 0.46 -10.20
N GLU A 38 -8.05 0.67 -11.44
CA GLU A 38 -8.96 0.68 -12.58
C GLU A 38 -9.66 -0.67 -12.75
N GLU A 39 -8.91 -1.76 -12.62
CA GLU A 39 -9.46 -3.10 -12.77
C GLU A 39 -10.40 -3.48 -11.62
N LEU A 40 -10.00 -3.21 -10.40
CA LEU A 40 -10.71 -3.68 -9.19
C LEU A 40 -11.77 -2.71 -8.66
N GLY A 41 -11.66 -1.42 -9.01
CA GLY A 41 -12.61 -0.42 -8.56
C GLY A 41 -12.75 -0.40 -7.04
N GLU A 42 -13.97 -0.56 -6.54
CA GLU A 42 -14.27 -0.50 -5.11
C GLU A 42 -13.87 -1.76 -4.34
N ARG A 43 -13.41 -2.80 -5.03
CA ARG A 43 -12.94 -4.03 -4.37
C ARG A 43 -11.60 -3.87 -3.69
N ILE A 44 -10.93 -2.73 -3.88
CA ILE A 44 -9.66 -2.42 -3.24
C ILE A 44 -9.64 -0.94 -2.84
N ARG A 45 -9.00 -0.65 -1.71
CA ARG A 45 -8.60 0.70 -1.39
C ARG A 45 -7.08 0.78 -1.36
N ILE A 46 -6.51 1.77 -2.04
CA ILE A 46 -5.07 2.02 -2.06
C ILE A 46 -4.82 3.30 -1.27
N VAL A 47 -4.04 3.19 -0.21
CA VAL A 47 -3.67 4.31 0.65
C VAL A 47 -2.18 4.57 0.44
N LYS A 48 -1.84 5.80 0.03
CA LYS A 48 -0.44 6.18 -0.21
C LYS A 48 0.03 7.09 0.92
N ILE A 49 1.14 6.72 1.56
CA ILE A 49 1.70 7.47 2.68
C ILE A 49 3.13 7.86 2.35
N ASP A 50 3.38 9.17 2.28
CA ASP A 50 4.70 9.74 2.06
C ASP A 50 5.49 9.63 3.37
N VAL A 51 6.60 8.86 3.37
CA VAL A 51 7.38 8.60 4.58
C VAL A 51 8.05 9.86 5.11
N ASP A 52 8.34 10.83 4.25
CA ASP A 52 8.98 12.08 4.68
C ASP A 52 7.98 13.00 5.37
N ARG A 53 6.71 12.92 5.01
CA ARG A 53 5.64 13.72 5.61
C ARG A 53 4.98 13.04 6.81
N HIS A 54 5.11 11.73 6.94
CA HIS A 54 4.50 10.92 8.00
C HIS A 54 5.52 10.00 8.64
N GLN A 55 6.60 10.61 9.14
CA GLN A 55 7.75 9.86 9.69
C GLN A 55 7.37 9.00 10.89
N GLU A 56 6.50 9.51 11.74
CA GLU A 56 6.06 8.77 12.92
C GLU A 56 5.29 7.49 12.54
N THR A 57 4.36 7.60 11.61
CA THR A 57 3.60 6.44 11.12
C THR A 57 4.52 5.40 10.48
N ALA A 58 5.43 5.85 9.62
CA ALA A 58 6.40 4.97 8.97
C ALA A 58 7.27 4.24 9.99
N SER A 59 7.75 4.96 11.00
CA SER A 59 8.57 4.39 12.07
C SER A 59 7.81 3.34 12.87
N LYS A 60 6.58 3.63 13.24
CA LYS A 60 5.73 2.69 14.00
C LYS A 60 5.46 1.42 13.21
N MET A 61 5.34 1.53 11.88
CA MET A 61 5.13 0.38 11.01
C MET A 61 6.40 -0.37 10.65
N GLY A 62 7.55 0.09 11.12
CA GLY A 62 8.83 -0.55 10.86
C GLY A 62 9.33 -0.37 9.43
N VAL A 63 8.88 0.68 8.75
CA VAL A 63 9.29 0.97 7.38
C VAL A 63 10.73 1.46 7.37
N ARG A 64 11.61 0.75 6.69
CA ARG A 64 13.04 1.09 6.59
C ARG A 64 13.47 1.48 5.19
N GLY A 65 12.69 1.12 4.20
CA GLY A 65 12.97 1.44 2.80
C GLY A 65 11.68 1.66 2.05
N VAL A 66 11.78 2.21 0.84
CA VAL A 66 10.62 2.49 -0.01
C VAL A 66 10.83 1.92 -1.41
N PRO A 67 9.76 1.48 -2.07
CA PRO A 67 8.40 1.38 -1.54
C PRO A 67 8.26 0.22 -0.56
N SER A 68 7.40 0.38 0.44
CA SER A 68 7.00 -0.70 1.34
C SER A 68 5.50 -0.87 1.25
N LEU A 69 5.06 -2.08 0.96
CA LEU A 69 3.65 -2.40 0.76
C LEU A 69 3.12 -3.25 1.91
N PHE A 70 1.99 -2.82 2.47
CA PHE A 70 1.31 -3.54 3.55
C PHE A 70 -0.08 -3.93 3.06
N PHE A 71 -0.41 -5.22 3.19
CA PHE A 71 -1.65 -5.80 2.67
C PHE A 71 -2.56 -6.13 3.85
N TYR A 72 -3.71 -5.48 3.90
CA TYR A 72 -4.70 -5.69 4.96
C TYR A 72 -5.97 -6.29 4.37
N LYS A 73 -6.46 -7.35 5.01
CA LYS A 73 -7.74 -7.95 4.65
C LYS A 73 -8.64 -7.95 5.87
N LYS A 74 -9.79 -7.29 5.76
CA LYS A 74 -10.74 -7.11 6.86
C LYS A 74 -10.05 -6.54 8.11
N GLY A 75 -9.16 -5.57 7.91
CA GLY A 75 -8.43 -4.91 8.98
C GLY A 75 -7.24 -5.68 9.53
N VAL A 76 -6.94 -6.86 9.01
CA VAL A 76 -5.84 -7.70 9.47
C VAL A 76 -4.68 -7.66 8.48
N LEU A 77 -3.47 -7.42 8.96
CA LEU A 77 -2.27 -7.46 8.14
C LEU A 77 -2.00 -8.91 7.72
N ILE A 78 -2.06 -9.16 6.41
CA ILE A 78 -1.83 -10.51 5.86
C ILE A 78 -0.44 -10.65 5.24
N LYS A 79 0.18 -9.54 4.83
CA LYS A 79 1.52 -9.57 4.25
C LYS A 79 2.12 -8.18 4.20
N SER A 80 3.44 -8.12 4.28
CA SER A 80 4.21 -6.91 3.96
C SER A 80 5.32 -7.28 2.98
N SER A 81 5.72 -6.33 2.16
CA SER A 81 6.71 -6.58 1.11
C SER A 81 7.43 -5.27 0.78
N SER A 82 8.68 -5.37 0.35
CA SER A 82 9.48 -4.22 -0.09
C SER A 82 9.72 -4.32 -1.60
N GLY A 83 9.77 -3.16 -2.25
CA GLY A 83 10.05 -3.08 -3.67
C GLY A 83 8.80 -3.16 -4.54
N VAL A 84 9.01 -3.23 -5.84
CA VAL A 84 7.94 -3.23 -6.84
C VAL A 84 7.38 -4.64 -6.99
N LEU A 85 6.04 -4.75 -6.98
CA LEU A 85 5.34 -5.99 -7.31
C LEU A 85 4.51 -5.75 -8.57
N ALA A 86 4.36 -6.80 -9.38
CA ALA A 86 3.46 -6.76 -10.53
C ALA A 86 2.00 -6.82 -10.07
N LYS A 87 1.10 -6.33 -10.93
CA LYS A 87 -0.34 -6.32 -10.62
C LYS A 87 -0.85 -7.72 -10.22
N HIS A 88 -0.47 -8.76 -10.98
CA HIS A 88 -0.94 -10.12 -10.71
C HIS A 88 -0.43 -10.64 -9.35
N GLU A 89 0.75 -10.22 -8.92
CA GLU A 89 1.28 -10.60 -7.61
C GLU A 89 0.48 -9.97 -6.48
N ILE A 90 0.13 -8.68 -6.62
CA ILE A 90 -0.69 -7.97 -5.65
C ILE A 90 -2.07 -8.63 -5.53
N LYS A 91 -2.69 -8.90 -6.67
CA LYS A 91 -4.00 -9.57 -6.70
C LYS A 91 -3.95 -10.93 -6.02
N SER A 92 -2.89 -11.70 -6.28
CA SER A 92 -2.69 -13.02 -5.70
C SER A 92 -2.61 -12.97 -4.18
N ILE A 93 -1.90 -11.98 -3.63
CA ILE A 93 -1.78 -11.81 -2.18
C ILE A 93 -3.16 -11.58 -1.55
N PHE A 94 -4.01 -10.76 -2.18
CA PHE A 94 -5.37 -10.51 -1.70
C PHE A 94 -6.36 -11.64 -2.06
N SER A 95 -5.99 -12.58 -2.91
CA SER A 95 -6.87 -13.61 -3.45
C SER A 95 -8.05 -13.02 -4.25
N ILE A 96 -7.74 -12.08 -5.07
CA ILE A 96 -8.75 -11.40 -5.92
C ILE A 96 -8.27 -11.28 -7.43
#